data_13720d266393229ede9e16bba582b398
#
_entry.id   13720d266393229ede9e16bba582b398
#
_cell.length_a   1.000
_cell.length_b   1.000
_cell.length_c   1.000
_cell.angle_alpha   90.00
_cell.angle_beta   90.00
_cell.angle_gamma   90.00
#
_symmetry.space_group_name_H-M   'P 1'
#
loop_
_entity.id
_entity.type
_entity.pdbx_description
1 polymer ?
#
loop_
_entity_poly.entity_id
_entity_poly.type
_entity_poly.pdbx_seq_one_letter_code
_entity_poly.pdbx_strand_id
1 'polypeptide(L)'
;MHTPPHVLAPAAMALAFFAAALLPGAARAQERRGAPIAGITQQPSAAARDVLLDPHDTVVILLDHQTGLFQTVKDIPVAELRANTTVLARLAELAQAPIIMTASEPDGPNGPLMPELAQVAPNARYVGRKGEVSAWDNADFVAAVKATGRKTLVMAGVWTSVCVAFPALQAKADGYKVYAVIDASGDPSEMASRVTVARLAQAGVVPVSTNVVLTEFQRTWNRPDAARWGALYNELVPHYRAAAESYQRAQEAARRAP
;
A
#
# COMPACT_ATOMS: atom_id res chain seq x y z
N MET A 1 -76.29 -7.44 19.42
CA MET A 1 -75.42 -8.58 19.66
C MET A 1 -74.79 -8.99 18.36
N HIS A 2 -73.57 -8.58 18.10
CA HIS A 2 -72.62 -9.25 17.21
C HIS A 2 -71.36 -8.38 17.15
N THR A 3 -70.36 -8.78 17.84
CA THR A 3 -69.01 -8.20 17.78
C THR A 3 -68.30 -8.72 16.53
N PRO A 4 -67.58 -7.90 15.77
CA PRO A 4 -66.67 -8.38 14.72
C PRO A 4 -65.27 -8.67 15.27
N PRO A 5 -64.47 -9.55 14.61
CA PRO A 5 -63.22 -10.04 15.08
C PRO A 5 -62.05 -9.09 14.77
N HIS A 6 -61.12 -9.07 15.69
CA HIS A 6 -59.83 -8.37 15.58
C HIS A 6 -58.97 -8.97 14.48
N VAL A 7 -58.57 -8.13 13.52
CA VAL A 7 -57.49 -8.44 12.56
C VAL A 7 -56.18 -7.89 13.14
N LEU A 8 -55.27 -8.79 13.50
CA LEU A 8 -53.90 -8.47 13.85
C LEU A 8 -53.10 -8.22 12.57
N ALA A 9 -52.52 -7.05 12.47
CA ALA A 9 -51.58 -6.68 11.45
C ALA A 9 -50.20 -7.28 11.77
N PRO A 10 -49.44 -7.82 10.80
CA PRO A 10 -48.03 -8.10 10.98
C PRO A 10 -47.22 -6.85 10.66
N ALA A 11 -46.63 -6.25 11.68
CA ALA A 11 -45.68 -5.18 11.52
C ALA A 11 -44.26 -5.67 11.77
N ALA A 12 -43.35 -5.21 10.95
CA ALA A 12 -41.94 -5.06 11.20
C ALA A 12 -41.03 -6.29 11.11
N MET A 13 -40.63 -6.63 9.90
CA MET A 13 -39.34 -7.29 9.66
C MET A 13 -38.77 -6.95 8.27
N ALA A 14 -38.34 -5.72 8.07
CA ALA A 14 -37.61 -5.31 6.87
C ALA A 14 -36.84 -3.97 7.07
N LEU A 15 -35.93 -3.90 8.04
CA LEU A 15 -35.09 -2.70 8.21
C LEU A 15 -33.75 -3.00 8.87
N ALA A 16 -33.05 -4.05 8.45
CA ALA A 16 -31.70 -4.34 8.97
C ALA A 16 -30.62 -4.54 7.89
N PHE A 17 -30.93 -4.46 6.61
CA PHE A 17 -29.94 -4.80 5.56
C PHE A 17 -29.37 -3.61 4.75
N PHE A 18 -29.80 -2.38 4.98
CA PHE A 18 -29.34 -1.23 4.18
C PHE A 18 -28.39 -0.25 4.88
N ALA A 19 -28.11 -0.44 6.17
CA ALA A 19 -27.23 0.48 6.91
C ALA A 19 -25.71 0.23 6.66
N ALA A 20 -25.32 -0.93 6.17
CA ALA A 20 -23.90 -1.27 5.96
C ALA A 20 -23.27 -0.60 4.72
N ALA A 21 -24.07 -0.08 3.80
CA ALA A 21 -23.60 0.47 2.52
C ALA A 21 -23.17 1.94 2.57
N LEU A 22 -23.47 2.67 3.65
CA LEU A 22 -23.26 4.11 3.75
C LEU A 22 -22.30 4.57 4.86
N LEU A 23 -21.53 3.65 5.47
CA LEU A 23 -20.51 4.07 6.43
C LEU A 23 -19.38 4.81 5.72
N PRO A 24 -18.94 5.98 6.22
CA PRO A 24 -17.76 6.66 5.72
C PRO A 24 -16.55 5.73 5.70
N GLY A 25 -15.62 5.91 4.77
CA GLY A 25 -14.43 5.07 4.63
C GLY A 25 -13.65 4.86 5.93
N ALA A 26 -13.61 5.88 6.79
CA ALA A 26 -13.02 5.82 8.13
C ALA A 26 -13.69 4.80 9.07
N ALA A 27 -15.03 4.72 9.08
CA ALA A 27 -15.75 3.77 9.92
C ALA A 27 -15.55 2.34 9.44
N ARG A 28 -15.54 2.09 8.13
CA ARG A 28 -15.22 0.76 7.57
C ARG A 28 -13.78 0.34 7.85
N ALA A 29 -12.83 1.28 7.83
CA ALA A 29 -11.45 1.00 8.21
C ALA A 29 -11.33 0.61 9.68
N GLN A 30 -12.07 1.30 10.55
CA GLN A 30 -12.09 1.01 11.99
C GLN A 30 -12.65 -0.39 12.29
N GLU A 31 -13.75 -0.79 11.61
CA GLU A 31 -14.36 -2.11 11.80
C GLU A 31 -13.46 -3.26 11.36
N ARG A 32 -12.62 -3.04 10.34
CA ARG A 32 -11.68 -4.06 9.86
C ARG A 32 -10.41 -4.17 10.69
N ARG A 33 -10.08 -3.12 11.48
CA ARG A 33 -8.95 -3.18 12.42
C ARG A 33 -9.22 -4.25 13.48
N GLY A 34 -8.21 -5.08 13.68
CA GLY A 34 -8.30 -6.13 14.70
C GLY A 34 -9.18 -7.32 14.35
N ALA A 35 -9.77 -7.37 13.14
CA ALA A 35 -10.43 -8.57 12.67
C ALA A 35 -9.45 -9.75 12.63
N PRO A 36 -9.90 -11.00 12.83
CA PRO A 36 -9.04 -12.17 12.69
C PRO A 36 -8.39 -12.22 11.31
N ILE A 37 -7.10 -12.51 11.28
CA ILE A 37 -6.37 -12.70 10.03
C ILE A 37 -6.69 -14.12 9.53
N ALA A 38 -7.35 -14.19 8.38
CA ALA A 38 -7.72 -15.47 7.79
C ALA A 38 -6.49 -16.32 7.44
N GLY A 39 -6.58 -17.63 7.65
CA GLY A 39 -5.53 -18.57 7.27
C GLY A 39 -4.35 -18.69 8.23
N ILE A 40 -4.31 -17.97 9.35
CA ILE A 40 -3.33 -18.20 10.43
C ILE A 40 -4.00 -18.87 11.63
N THR A 41 -3.28 -19.83 12.24
CA THR A 41 -3.82 -20.66 13.34
C THR A 41 -3.72 -19.97 14.70
N GLN A 42 -2.70 -19.11 14.89
CA GLN A 42 -2.54 -18.31 16.09
C GLN A 42 -2.75 -16.83 15.79
N GLN A 43 -3.82 -16.25 16.31
CA GLN A 43 -4.09 -14.83 16.12
C GLN A 43 -3.15 -13.99 17.01
N PRO A 44 -2.49 -12.96 16.47
CA PRO A 44 -1.62 -12.10 17.25
C PRO A 44 -2.42 -11.27 18.26
N SER A 45 -1.79 -10.93 19.37
CA SER A 45 -2.32 -9.95 20.31
C SER A 45 -2.47 -8.57 19.66
N ALA A 46 -3.24 -7.66 20.26
CA ALA A 46 -3.38 -6.30 19.75
C ALA A 46 -2.02 -5.61 19.57
N ALA A 47 -1.12 -5.73 20.58
CA ALA A 47 0.24 -5.18 20.50
C ALA A 47 1.07 -5.80 19.36
N ALA A 48 0.97 -7.13 19.16
CA ALA A 48 1.70 -7.80 18.08
C ALA A 48 1.14 -7.49 16.68
N ARG A 49 -0.15 -7.12 16.57
CA ARG A 49 -0.72 -6.62 15.30
C ARG A 49 -0.16 -5.26 14.92
N ASP A 50 0.12 -4.42 15.92
CA ASP A 50 0.64 -3.07 15.72
C ASP A 50 2.12 -3.03 15.28
N VAL A 51 2.83 -4.14 15.35
CA VAL A 51 4.25 -4.24 14.97
C VAL A 51 4.42 -4.39 13.45
N LEU A 52 3.53 -5.14 12.81
CA LEU A 52 3.58 -5.39 11.36
C LEU A 52 2.51 -4.57 10.63
N LEU A 53 2.74 -4.34 9.34
CA LEU A 53 1.79 -3.63 8.48
C LEU A 53 0.46 -4.40 8.37
N ASP A 54 -0.64 -3.67 8.56
CA ASP A 54 -1.99 -4.13 8.31
C ASP A 54 -2.57 -3.38 7.08
N PRO A 55 -2.90 -4.05 5.98
CA PRO A 55 -3.47 -3.39 4.80
C PRO A 55 -4.78 -2.65 5.12
N HIS A 56 -5.50 -3.08 6.17
CA HIS A 56 -6.75 -2.42 6.60
C HIS A 56 -6.53 -1.14 7.39
N ASP A 57 -5.31 -0.84 7.83
CA ASP A 57 -4.91 0.43 8.46
C ASP A 57 -3.92 1.23 7.63
N THR A 58 -3.53 0.75 6.46
CA THR A 58 -2.49 1.35 5.63
C THR A 58 -3.08 2.11 4.44
N VAL A 59 -2.47 3.25 4.09
CA VAL A 59 -2.55 3.90 2.79
C VAL A 59 -1.16 3.89 2.14
N VAL A 60 -1.08 3.50 0.87
CA VAL A 60 0.15 3.56 0.07
C VAL A 60 0.23 4.90 -0.64
N ILE A 61 1.35 5.57 -0.54
CA ILE A 61 1.59 6.91 -1.07
C ILE A 61 2.76 6.85 -2.05
N LEU A 62 2.51 7.22 -3.30
CA LEU A 62 3.49 7.24 -4.37
C LEU A 62 3.78 8.70 -4.76
N LEU A 63 5.01 9.14 -4.47
CA LEU A 63 5.44 10.51 -4.54
C LEU A 63 6.41 10.70 -5.71
N ASP A 64 6.00 11.47 -6.70
CA ASP A 64 6.89 11.96 -7.76
C ASP A 64 7.63 10.87 -8.55
N HIS A 65 7.01 9.71 -8.78
CA HIS A 65 7.54 8.69 -9.69
C HIS A 65 7.42 9.17 -11.14
N GLN A 66 8.19 10.20 -11.48
CA GLN A 66 8.10 10.98 -12.72
C GLN A 66 9.23 10.63 -13.69
N THR A 67 8.92 10.64 -14.97
CA THR A 67 9.82 10.19 -16.05
C THR A 67 11.12 11.01 -16.13
N GLY A 68 11.08 12.30 -15.85
CA GLY A 68 12.26 13.17 -15.80
C GLY A 68 13.09 12.91 -14.55
N LEU A 69 12.47 12.77 -13.38
CA LEU A 69 13.18 12.51 -12.12
C LEU A 69 13.90 11.16 -12.13
N PHE A 70 13.36 10.13 -12.77
CA PHE A 70 14.04 8.84 -12.92
C PHE A 70 15.42 8.96 -13.58
N GLN A 71 15.62 9.93 -14.48
CA GLN A 71 16.91 10.14 -15.16
C GLN A 71 17.99 10.63 -14.21
N THR A 72 17.63 11.15 -13.06
CA THR A 72 18.56 11.71 -12.05
C THR A 72 18.95 10.68 -10.99
N VAL A 73 18.28 9.53 -10.92
CA VAL A 73 18.52 8.48 -9.92
C VAL A 73 19.87 7.78 -10.19
N LYS A 74 20.67 7.61 -9.12
CA LYS A 74 22.01 7.02 -9.17
C LYS A 74 22.31 5.95 -8.10
N ASP A 75 21.40 5.81 -7.12
CA ASP A 75 21.59 4.88 -5.98
C ASP A 75 20.94 3.50 -6.21
N ILE A 76 20.04 3.39 -7.17
CA ILE A 76 19.38 2.14 -7.57
C ILE A 76 19.21 2.10 -9.09
N PRO A 77 19.29 0.92 -9.75
CA PRO A 77 18.96 0.80 -11.17
C PRO A 77 17.50 1.25 -11.44
N VAL A 78 17.31 2.18 -12.37
CA VAL A 78 15.96 2.76 -12.65
C VAL A 78 14.95 1.68 -13.05
N ALA A 79 15.39 0.64 -13.77
CA ALA A 79 14.51 -0.47 -14.14
C ALA A 79 14.00 -1.25 -12.91
N GLU A 80 14.86 -1.46 -11.91
CA GLU A 80 14.52 -2.10 -10.64
C GLU A 80 13.57 -1.21 -9.83
N LEU A 81 13.89 0.07 -9.68
CA LEU A 81 13.05 1.06 -9.02
C LEU A 81 11.63 1.07 -9.60
N ARG A 82 11.50 1.12 -10.93
CA ARG A 82 10.19 1.10 -11.61
C ARG A 82 9.44 -0.21 -11.40
N ALA A 83 10.15 -1.34 -11.47
CA ALA A 83 9.55 -2.65 -11.20
C ALA A 83 9.03 -2.75 -9.75
N ASN A 84 9.83 -2.36 -8.77
CA ASN A 84 9.43 -2.36 -7.36
C ASN A 84 8.25 -1.43 -7.10
N THR A 85 8.25 -0.22 -7.69
CA THR A 85 7.11 0.72 -7.61
C THR A 85 5.84 0.11 -8.20
N THR A 86 5.94 -0.57 -9.34
CA THR A 86 4.82 -1.25 -9.98
C THR A 86 4.25 -2.36 -9.12
N VAL A 87 5.13 -3.18 -8.52
CA VAL A 87 4.71 -4.24 -7.58
C VAL A 87 4.08 -3.65 -6.32
N LEU A 88 4.65 -2.57 -5.77
CA LEU A 88 4.08 -1.87 -4.60
C LEU A 88 2.67 -1.35 -4.87
N ALA A 89 2.41 -0.79 -6.04
CA ALA A 89 1.08 -0.35 -6.44
C ALA A 89 0.12 -1.55 -6.61
N ARG A 90 0.55 -2.62 -7.27
CA ARG A 90 -0.28 -3.83 -7.49
C ARG A 90 -0.61 -4.57 -6.20
N LEU A 91 0.34 -4.67 -5.26
CA LEU A 91 0.07 -5.32 -3.98
C LEU A 91 -0.93 -4.50 -3.14
N ALA A 92 -0.88 -3.18 -3.22
CA ALA A 92 -1.86 -2.30 -2.56
C ALA A 92 -3.27 -2.49 -3.14
N GLU A 93 -3.41 -2.54 -4.47
CA GLU A 93 -4.68 -2.86 -5.14
C GLU A 93 -5.18 -4.26 -4.75
N LEU A 94 -4.31 -5.27 -4.76
CA LEU A 94 -4.67 -6.63 -4.36
C LEU A 94 -5.15 -6.69 -2.91
N ALA A 95 -4.52 -5.96 -2.02
CA ALA A 95 -4.85 -5.85 -0.60
C ALA A 95 -6.03 -4.91 -0.32
N GLN A 96 -6.54 -4.19 -1.33
CA GLN A 96 -7.56 -3.15 -1.18
C GLN A 96 -7.12 -2.02 -0.23
N ALA A 97 -5.82 -1.74 -0.16
CA ALA A 97 -5.30 -0.57 0.52
C ALA A 97 -5.42 0.65 -0.39
N PRO A 98 -5.93 1.80 0.11
CA PRO A 98 -6.00 3.02 -0.68
C PRO A 98 -4.62 3.43 -1.21
N ILE A 99 -4.58 3.94 -2.45
CA ILE A 99 -3.38 4.50 -3.05
C ILE A 99 -3.60 5.98 -3.33
N ILE A 100 -2.65 6.82 -2.91
CA ILE A 100 -2.61 8.25 -3.24
C ILE A 100 -1.33 8.51 -4.02
N MET A 101 -1.47 9.19 -5.15
CA MET A 101 -0.35 9.59 -6.00
C MET A 101 -0.29 11.11 -6.15
N THR A 102 0.91 11.65 -6.27
CA THR A 102 1.12 13.06 -6.57
C THR A 102 2.33 13.24 -7.48
N ALA A 103 2.40 14.37 -8.17
CA ALA A 103 3.54 14.78 -8.99
C ALA A 103 3.92 16.23 -8.68
N SER A 104 5.22 16.53 -8.77
CA SER A 104 5.80 17.86 -8.62
C SER A 104 6.14 18.41 -10.00
N GLU A 105 5.57 19.55 -10.40
CA GLU A 105 5.87 20.22 -11.67
C GLU A 105 5.82 19.25 -12.88
N PRO A 106 4.69 18.56 -13.14
CA PRO A 106 4.62 17.51 -14.16
C PRO A 106 4.79 18.03 -15.59
N ASP A 107 4.54 19.31 -15.82
CA ASP A 107 4.72 19.99 -17.12
C ASP A 107 6.12 20.55 -17.30
N GLY A 108 6.97 20.46 -16.27
CA GLY A 108 8.36 20.89 -16.27
C GLY A 108 9.36 19.75 -16.50
N PRO A 109 10.63 19.95 -16.12
CA PRO A 109 11.70 18.95 -16.29
C PRO A 109 11.46 17.63 -15.57
N ASN A 110 10.65 17.63 -14.51
CA ASN A 110 10.29 16.40 -13.77
C ASN A 110 9.46 15.43 -14.62
N GLY A 111 8.68 15.95 -15.56
CA GLY A 111 7.84 15.16 -16.47
C GLY A 111 6.62 14.53 -15.77
N PRO A 112 5.80 13.80 -16.53
CA PRO A 112 4.62 13.12 -15.99
C PRO A 112 5.00 11.90 -15.14
N LEU A 113 4.04 11.39 -14.38
CA LEU A 113 4.17 10.11 -13.68
C LEU A 113 4.47 8.98 -14.67
N MET A 114 5.18 7.96 -14.20
CA MET A 114 5.44 6.76 -15.01
C MET A 114 4.11 6.12 -15.46
N PRO A 115 3.99 5.76 -16.74
CA PRO A 115 2.72 5.33 -17.31
C PRO A 115 2.21 3.99 -16.78
N GLU A 116 3.09 3.17 -16.22
CA GLU A 116 2.73 1.88 -15.61
C GLU A 116 1.75 2.07 -14.44
N LEU A 117 1.85 3.16 -13.68
CA LEU A 117 0.97 3.40 -12.52
C LEU A 117 -0.49 3.52 -12.93
N ALA A 118 -0.80 4.14 -14.06
CA ALA A 118 -2.17 4.24 -14.56
C ALA A 118 -2.76 2.86 -14.92
N GLN A 119 -1.90 1.92 -15.32
CA GLN A 119 -2.31 0.56 -15.71
C GLN A 119 -2.53 -0.35 -14.48
N VAL A 120 -1.67 -0.23 -13.47
CA VAL A 120 -1.65 -1.16 -12.33
C VAL A 120 -2.42 -0.67 -11.11
N ALA A 121 -2.70 0.63 -11.04
CA ALA A 121 -3.43 1.27 -9.95
C ALA A 121 -4.53 2.22 -10.50
N PRO A 122 -5.51 1.71 -11.25
CA PRO A 122 -6.54 2.54 -11.88
C PRO A 122 -7.45 3.23 -10.85
N ASN A 123 -7.50 2.72 -9.61
CA ASN A 123 -8.31 3.29 -8.52
C ASN A 123 -7.51 4.26 -7.64
N ALA A 124 -6.23 4.50 -7.94
CA ALA A 124 -5.42 5.42 -7.17
C ALA A 124 -5.93 6.87 -7.30
N ARG A 125 -5.96 7.56 -6.16
CA ARG A 125 -6.32 8.98 -6.13
C ARG A 125 -5.11 9.83 -6.48
N TYR A 126 -5.16 10.53 -7.58
CA TYR A 126 -4.17 11.54 -7.94
C TYR A 126 -4.51 12.88 -7.27
N VAL A 127 -3.51 13.54 -6.67
CA VAL A 127 -3.61 14.90 -6.11
C VAL A 127 -2.48 15.74 -6.70
N GLY A 128 -2.84 16.73 -7.51
CA GLY A 128 -1.87 17.68 -8.10
C GLY A 128 -1.34 18.65 -7.06
N ARG A 129 -0.06 18.98 -7.15
CA ARG A 129 0.58 20.04 -6.34
C ARG A 129 0.79 21.30 -7.18
N LYS A 130 0.95 22.45 -6.50
CA LYS A 130 1.09 23.78 -7.12
C LYS A 130 2.48 24.38 -6.87
N GLY A 131 3.52 23.52 -6.80
CA GLY A 131 4.90 23.93 -6.54
C GLY A 131 5.44 23.59 -5.15
N GLU A 132 4.60 23.02 -4.26
CA GLU A 132 5.08 22.57 -2.96
C GLU A 132 6.11 21.44 -3.12
N VAL A 133 7.27 21.61 -2.51
CA VAL A 133 8.34 20.59 -2.51
C VAL A 133 7.92 19.37 -1.68
N SER A 134 7.40 19.63 -0.48
CA SER A 134 6.79 18.57 0.33
C SER A 134 5.32 18.40 -0.04
N ALA A 135 4.91 17.17 -0.32
CA ALA A 135 3.48 16.87 -0.50
C ALA A 135 2.65 17.16 0.76
N TRP A 136 3.27 17.14 1.94
CA TRP A 136 2.58 17.43 3.21
C TRP A 136 2.27 18.91 3.41
N ASP A 137 2.91 19.82 2.64
CA ASP A 137 2.60 21.24 2.62
C ASP A 137 1.39 21.57 1.71
N ASN A 138 0.88 20.59 0.96
CA ASN A 138 -0.32 20.74 0.14
C ASN A 138 -1.56 20.29 0.92
N ALA A 139 -2.50 21.23 1.16
CA ALA A 139 -3.69 20.98 1.96
C ALA A 139 -4.62 19.91 1.38
N ASP A 140 -4.75 19.84 0.04
CA ASP A 140 -5.60 18.86 -0.64
C ASP A 140 -5.01 17.45 -0.52
N PHE A 141 -3.67 17.34 -0.56
CA PHE A 141 -2.97 16.08 -0.34
C PHE A 141 -3.19 15.57 1.08
N VAL A 142 -2.97 16.40 2.09
CA VAL A 142 -3.20 16.05 3.49
C VAL A 142 -4.67 15.69 3.74
N ALA A 143 -5.62 16.44 3.14
CA ALA A 143 -7.04 16.12 3.22
C ALA A 143 -7.35 14.76 2.57
N ALA A 144 -6.72 14.43 1.44
CA ALA A 144 -6.87 13.12 0.79
C ALA A 144 -6.39 11.97 1.70
N VAL A 145 -5.24 12.13 2.35
CA VAL A 145 -4.71 11.15 3.32
C VAL A 145 -5.67 11.00 4.50
N LYS A 146 -6.08 12.09 5.12
CA LYS A 146 -7.03 12.09 6.26
C LYS A 146 -8.36 11.43 5.91
N ALA A 147 -8.87 11.64 4.71
CA ALA A 147 -10.13 11.06 4.24
C ALA A 147 -10.11 9.53 4.15
N THR A 148 -8.92 8.90 4.06
CA THR A 148 -8.81 7.43 4.10
C THR A 148 -9.12 6.85 5.47
N GLY A 149 -9.02 7.64 6.53
CA GLY A 149 -9.16 7.20 7.93
C GLY A 149 -8.04 6.27 8.41
N ARG A 150 -7.00 6.04 7.61
CA ARG A 150 -5.86 5.17 7.93
C ARG A 150 -4.87 5.90 8.84
N LYS A 151 -4.12 5.14 9.65
CA LYS A 151 -3.10 5.67 10.57
C LYS A 151 -1.68 5.26 10.20
N THR A 152 -1.54 4.37 9.24
CA THR A 152 -0.26 3.86 8.75
C THR A 152 -0.06 4.33 7.31
N LEU A 153 1.08 4.97 7.04
CA LEU A 153 1.47 5.44 5.72
C LEU A 153 2.66 4.62 5.23
N VAL A 154 2.53 4.02 4.06
CA VAL A 154 3.62 3.38 3.32
C VAL A 154 3.97 4.29 2.16
N MET A 155 5.14 4.92 2.22
CA MET A 155 5.56 5.96 1.28
C MET A 155 6.72 5.50 0.42
N ALA A 156 6.67 5.79 -0.87
CA ALA A 156 7.76 5.63 -1.82
C ALA A 156 7.82 6.82 -2.78
N GLY A 157 8.98 7.14 -3.33
CA GLY A 157 9.07 8.29 -4.25
C GLY A 157 10.46 8.68 -4.71
N VAL A 158 10.52 9.63 -5.61
CA VAL A 158 11.75 10.16 -6.23
C VAL A 158 11.78 11.70 -6.10
N TRP A 159 12.67 12.25 -5.26
CA TRP A 159 13.81 11.66 -4.58
C TRP A 159 13.47 11.22 -3.14
N THR A 160 14.13 10.15 -2.68
CA THR A 160 14.01 9.70 -1.30
C THR A 160 14.33 10.81 -0.30
N SER A 161 15.40 11.58 -0.55
CA SER A 161 15.91 12.63 0.34
C SER A 161 15.01 13.86 0.46
N VAL A 162 14.08 14.05 -0.46
CA VAL A 162 13.19 15.23 -0.54
C VAL A 162 11.74 14.79 -0.55
N CYS A 163 11.29 14.19 -1.66
CA CYS A 163 9.88 13.91 -1.91
C CYS A 163 9.31 12.85 -0.95
N VAL A 164 10.14 11.94 -0.46
CA VAL A 164 9.76 10.98 0.59
C VAL A 164 10.06 11.53 1.97
N ALA A 165 11.28 12.01 2.20
CA ALA A 165 11.73 12.36 3.54
C ALA A 165 10.93 13.50 4.17
N PHE A 166 10.61 14.56 3.43
CA PHE A 166 9.92 15.71 3.99
C PHE A 166 8.50 15.35 4.45
N PRO A 167 7.61 14.81 3.58
CA PRO A 167 6.28 14.43 4.02
C PRO A 167 6.29 13.29 5.05
N ALA A 168 7.26 12.37 5.00
CA ALA A 168 7.37 11.30 6.00
C ALA A 168 7.66 11.85 7.41
N LEU A 169 8.58 12.82 7.52
CA LEU A 169 8.92 13.47 8.78
C LEU A 169 7.75 14.30 9.32
N GLN A 170 7.07 15.05 8.46
CA GLN A 170 5.90 15.85 8.82
C GLN A 170 4.73 14.97 9.26
N ALA A 171 4.41 13.93 8.49
CA ALA A 171 3.37 12.96 8.85
C ALA A 171 3.66 12.23 10.16
N LYS A 172 4.94 11.90 10.40
CA LYS A 172 5.37 11.31 11.68
C LYS A 172 5.11 12.25 12.85
N ALA A 173 5.41 13.54 12.69
CA ALA A 173 5.12 14.58 13.68
C ALA A 173 3.61 14.74 13.93
N ASP A 174 2.78 14.54 12.90
CA ASP A 174 1.31 14.55 13.00
C ASP A 174 0.73 13.25 13.58
N GLY A 175 1.57 12.33 14.05
CA GLY A 175 1.16 11.12 14.78
C GLY A 175 0.83 9.90 13.92
N TYR A 176 1.19 9.90 12.63
CA TYR A 176 1.07 8.72 11.79
C TYR A 176 2.19 7.70 12.09
N LYS A 177 1.90 6.41 11.86
CA LYS A 177 2.94 5.39 11.66
C LYS A 177 3.42 5.51 10.22
N VAL A 178 4.72 5.73 10.01
CA VAL A 178 5.25 5.98 8.67
C VAL A 178 6.34 4.96 8.34
N TYR A 179 6.19 4.35 7.18
CA TYR A 179 7.13 3.41 6.58
C TYR A 179 7.61 3.97 5.25
N ALA A 180 8.92 4.00 5.03
CA ALA A 180 9.53 4.43 3.79
C ALA A 180 10.06 3.22 3.02
N VAL A 181 9.55 2.99 1.80
CA VAL A 181 9.93 1.85 0.95
C VAL A 181 11.12 2.26 0.12
N ILE A 182 12.31 1.86 0.57
CA ILE A 182 13.57 2.39 0.04
C ILE A 182 13.89 1.85 -1.35
N ASP A 183 13.58 0.59 -1.64
CA ASP A 183 13.80 -0.03 -2.96
C ASP A 183 12.74 0.34 -4.02
N ALA A 184 11.68 1.05 -3.61
CA ALA A 184 10.71 1.72 -4.49
C ALA A 184 10.90 3.25 -4.47
N SER A 185 12.03 3.73 -3.98
CA SER A 185 12.46 5.13 -3.91
C SER A 185 13.87 5.26 -4.50
N GLY A 186 14.27 6.47 -4.90
CA GLY A 186 15.58 6.67 -5.49
C GLY A 186 16.12 8.08 -5.25
N ASP A 187 17.44 8.20 -5.24
CA ASP A 187 18.17 9.44 -4.99
C ASP A 187 19.24 9.73 -6.04
N PRO A 188 19.69 10.98 -6.18
CA PRO A 188 20.76 11.35 -7.12
C PRO A 188 22.16 10.83 -6.72
N SER A 189 22.32 10.24 -5.54
CA SER A 189 23.57 9.58 -5.11
C SER A 189 23.34 8.61 -3.96
N GLU A 190 24.20 7.59 -3.85
CA GLU A 190 24.20 6.68 -2.70
C GLU A 190 24.39 7.40 -1.36
N MET A 191 25.19 8.47 -1.33
CA MET A 191 25.39 9.25 -0.11
C MET A 191 24.09 9.90 0.33
N ALA A 192 23.33 10.53 -0.60
CA ALA A 192 22.03 11.13 -0.30
C ALA A 192 21.07 10.10 0.27
N SER A 193 20.98 8.92 -0.36
CA SER A 193 20.15 7.80 0.09
C SER A 193 20.54 7.35 1.50
N ARG A 194 21.82 7.06 1.76
CA ARG A 194 22.30 6.57 3.05
C ARG A 194 22.04 7.54 4.21
N VAL A 195 22.34 8.82 4.02
CA VAL A 195 22.11 9.81 5.10
C VAL A 195 20.62 10.04 5.31
N THR A 196 19.81 9.94 4.27
CA THR A 196 18.35 10.07 4.36
C THR A 196 17.74 8.92 5.12
N VAL A 197 18.12 7.67 4.82
CA VAL A 197 17.64 6.48 5.54
C VAL A 197 18.00 6.57 7.03
N ALA A 198 19.23 6.99 7.36
CA ALA A 198 19.63 7.20 8.74
C ALA A 198 18.78 8.29 9.44
N ARG A 199 18.53 9.41 8.76
CA ARG A 199 17.68 10.51 9.28
C ARG A 199 16.24 10.05 9.51
N LEU A 200 15.66 9.30 8.57
CA LEU A 200 14.31 8.75 8.68
C LEU A 200 14.19 7.80 9.89
N ALA A 201 15.14 6.87 10.01
CA ALA A 201 15.17 5.93 11.12
C ALA A 201 15.30 6.63 12.49
N GLN A 202 16.17 7.64 12.62
CA GLN A 202 16.30 8.44 13.84
C GLN A 202 15.01 9.18 14.21
N ALA A 203 14.23 9.61 13.22
CA ALA A 203 12.95 10.27 13.44
C ALA A 203 11.80 9.28 13.74
N GLY A 204 12.06 7.98 13.72
CA GLY A 204 11.06 6.94 13.96
C GLY A 204 10.17 6.64 12.75
N VAL A 205 10.59 7.04 11.55
CA VAL A 205 10.09 6.48 10.29
C VAL A 205 10.79 5.15 10.06
N VAL A 206 10.05 4.13 9.66
CA VAL A 206 10.58 2.76 9.51
C VAL A 206 10.98 2.52 8.05
N PRO A 207 12.29 2.41 7.72
CA PRO A 207 12.71 2.00 6.39
C PRO A 207 12.36 0.53 6.16
N VAL A 208 11.78 0.22 5.00
CA VAL A 208 11.39 -1.14 4.58
C VAL A 208 11.68 -1.34 3.09
N SER A 209 11.58 -2.58 2.63
CA SER A 209 11.60 -2.92 1.20
C SER A 209 10.19 -3.27 0.70
N THR A 210 10.00 -3.24 -0.60
CA THR A 210 8.76 -3.69 -1.26
C THR A 210 8.41 -5.13 -0.87
N ASN A 211 9.44 -6.01 -0.73
CA ASN A 211 9.24 -7.38 -0.29
C ASN A 211 8.68 -7.48 1.14
N VAL A 212 9.11 -6.59 2.04
CA VAL A 212 8.58 -6.53 3.42
C VAL A 212 7.10 -6.15 3.37
N VAL A 213 6.73 -5.10 2.63
CA VAL A 213 5.33 -4.69 2.49
C VAL A 213 4.48 -5.81 1.89
N LEU A 214 4.97 -6.46 0.83
CA LEU A 214 4.30 -7.61 0.19
C LEU A 214 4.03 -8.73 1.20
N THR A 215 5.07 -9.12 1.97
CA THR A 215 5.00 -10.24 2.92
C THR A 215 4.12 -9.93 4.11
N GLU A 216 4.21 -8.71 4.64
CA GLU A 216 3.38 -8.29 5.78
C GLU A 216 1.91 -8.12 5.41
N PHE A 217 1.59 -7.72 4.18
CA PHE A 217 0.21 -7.69 3.68
C PHE A 217 -0.34 -9.10 3.40
N GLN A 218 0.48 -9.98 2.86
CA GLN A 218 0.08 -11.36 2.56
C GLN A 218 -0.16 -12.18 3.82
N ARG A 219 0.74 -12.14 4.80
CA ARG A 219 0.71 -12.83 6.11
C ARG A 219 0.77 -14.36 6.05
N THR A 220 0.17 -15.02 5.07
CA THR A 220 0.06 -16.47 4.99
C THR A 220 -0.15 -16.95 3.56
N TRP A 221 0.38 -18.14 3.26
CA TRP A 221 0.03 -18.85 2.03
C TRP A 221 -1.28 -19.63 2.13
N ASN A 222 -1.81 -19.83 3.35
CA ASN A 222 -3.08 -20.50 3.60
C ASN A 222 -4.23 -19.49 3.44
N ARG A 223 -4.44 -19.03 2.19
CA ARG A 223 -5.48 -18.07 1.82
C ARG A 223 -6.01 -18.37 0.41
N PRO A 224 -7.29 -18.07 0.13
CA PRO A 224 -7.91 -18.42 -1.17
C PRO A 224 -7.24 -17.74 -2.37
N ASP A 225 -6.65 -16.57 -2.20
CA ASP A 225 -5.99 -15.77 -3.24
C ASP A 225 -4.46 -15.92 -3.26
N ALA A 226 -3.92 -16.96 -2.63
CA ALA A 226 -2.47 -17.21 -2.54
C ALA A 226 -1.74 -17.18 -3.89
N ALA A 227 -2.39 -17.69 -4.96
CA ALA A 227 -1.82 -17.66 -6.30
C ALA A 227 -1.59 -16.24 -6.84
N ARG A 228 -2.47 -15.29 -6.50
CA ARG A 228 -2.32 -13.88 -6.90
C ARG A 228 -1.13 -13.23 -6.19
N TRP A 229 -0.93 -13.54 -4.90
CA TRP A 229 0.24 -13.09 -4.14
C TRP A 229 1.52 -13.73 -4.65
N GLY A 230 1.47 -15.02 -4.98
CA GLY A 230 2.58 -15.75 -5.60
C GLY A 230 3.04 -15.13 -6.93
N ALA A 231 2.10 -14.65 -7.74
CA ALA A 231 2.42 -13.93 -8.97
C ALA A 231 3.24 -12.65 -8.70
N LEU A 232 2.87 -11.87 -7.68
CA LEU A 232 3.62 -10.67 -7.28
C LEU A 232 5.02 -11.02 -6.75
N TYR A 233 5.17 -12.10 -5.98
CA TYR A 233 6.49 -12.58 -5.56
C TYR A 233 7.38 -12.97 -6.74
N ASN A 234 6.81 -13.67 -7.72
CA ASN A 234 7.55 -14.08 -8.92
C ASN A 234 8.01 -12.90 -9.77
N GLU A 235 7.29 -11.77 -9.72
CA GLU A 235 7.65 -10.54 -10.39
C GLU A 235 8.73 -9.77 -9.61
N LEU A 236 8.55 -9.64 -8.30
CA LEU A 236 9.46 -8.90 -7.41
C LEU A 236 10.80 -9.61 -7.21
N VAL A 237 10.77 -10.96 -7.12
CA VAL A 237 11.94 -11.79 -6.82
C VAL A 237 12.13 -12.86 -7.92
N PRO A 238 12.71 -12.50 -9.08
CA PRO A 238 12.88 -13.43 -10.21
C PRO A 238 13.65 -14.72 -9.86
N HIS A 239 14.58 -14.64 -8.92
CA HIS A 239 15.31 -15.82 -8.43
C HIS A 239 14.41 -16.80 -7.67
N TYR A 240 13.45 -16.30 -6.92
CA TYR A 240 12.45 -17.16 -6.26
C TYR A 240 11.54 -17.84 -7.28
N ARG A 241 11.15 -17.13 -8.33
CA ARG A 241 10.42 -17.72 -9.46
C ARG A 241 11.18 -18.89 -10.08
N ALA A 242 12.48 -18.71 -10.36
CA ALA A 242 13.30 -19.77 -10.91
C ALA A 242 13.39 -21.01 -9.99
N ALA A 243 13.47 -20.80 -8.67
CA ALA A 243 13.43 -21.87 -7.68
C ALA A 243 12.08 -22.61 -7.69
N ALA A 244 10.97 -21.87 -7.72
CA ALA A 244 9.62 -22.44 -7.79
C ALA A 244 9.40 -23.26 -9.06
N GLU A 245 9.81 -22.73 -10.22
CA GLU A 245 9.75 -23.46 -11.50
C GLU A 245 10.61 -24.74 -11.48
N SER A 246 11.81 -24.69 -10.91
CA SER A 246 12.67 -25.87 -10.77
C SER A 246 12.02 -26.94 -9.89
N TYR A 247 11.43 -26.55 -8.78
CA TYR A 247 10.69 -27.46 -7.89
C TYR A 247 9.50 -28.11 -8.59
N GLN A 248 8.72 -27.33 -9.33
CA GLN A 248 7.56 -27.86 -10.09
C GLN A 248 7.99 -28.89 -11.13
N ARG A 249 9.06 -28.61 -11.91
CA ARG A 249 9.61 -29.55 -12.89
C ARG A 249 10.08 -30.85 -12.22
N ALA A 250 10.73 -30.76 -11.08
CA ALA A 250 11.18 -31.93 -10.34
C ALA A 250 9.98 -32.80 -9.86
N GLN A 251 8.90 -32.16 -9.36
CA GLN A 251 7.69 -32.86 -8.99
C GLN A 251 7.00 -33.54 -10.19
N GLU A 252 6.92 -32.88 -11.33
CA GLU A 252 6.36 -33.45 -12.56
C GLU A 252 7.17 -34.64 -13.04
N ALA A 253 8.49 -34.55 -13.00
CA ALA A 253 9.38 -35.66 -13.34
C ALA A 253 9.19 -36.87 -12.42
N ALA A 254 9.08 -36.63 -11.10
CA ALA A 254 8.83 -37.69 -10.13
C ALA A 254 7.47 -38.38 -10.32
N ARG A 255 6.44 -37.65 -10.72
CA ARG A 255 5.10 -38.22 -11.00
C ARG A 255 5.06 -39.05 -12.30
N ARG A 256 6.00 -38.83 -13.24
CA ARG A 256 6.12 -39.56 -14.51
C ARG A 256 7.07 -40.74 -14.41
N ALA A 257 7.83 -40.86 -13.35
CA ALA A 257 8.69 -42.00 -13.10
C ALA A 257 7.84 -43.25 -12.85
N PRO A 258 8.20 -44.43 -13.44
CA PRO A 258 7.43 -45.65 -13.32
C PRO A 258 7.39 -46.24 -11.90
#